data_7ac70e0d36ca4c27fccc495cc1315db4
#
_entry.id   7ac70e0d36ca4c27fccc495cc1315db4
#
_cell.length_a   1.000
_cell.length_b   1.000
_cell.length_c   1.000
_cell.angle_alpha   90.00
_cell.angle_beta   90.00
_cell.angle_gamma   90.00
#
_symmetry.space_group_name_H-M   'P 1'
#
loop_
_entity.id
_entity.type
_entity.pdbx_description
1 polymer ?
#
loop_
_entity_poly.entity_id
_entity_poly.type
_entity_poly.pdbx_seq_one_letter_code
_entity_poly.pdbx_strand_id
1 'polypeptide(L)'
;MSTEKMNKKCSMTIAGLDPSGGAGIIADCKTFHAHGIYATCVVTAITAQNPYSVSNIGKVDLQLIEDEIDQIMDVYPIEFMKTVVLYSGDIIKLVSKKIKEYQLKAVVDPVMISESGKNLTGDSYVTTFKKYLMKNAYIITPNIHEAENISNKKIETEEDMINVAEKLSNSNNTVITGGHMQGNDILYTNGEVHKIKGELIKSNNTHGTGCTYSSAITSQLINNHDLLESCKLSNQFIRNSIINGFNNTPYQFWNSIKF
;
A
#
# COMPACT_ATOMS: atom_id res chain seq x y z
N MET A 1 10.64 -25.38 30.40
CA MET A 1 9.50 -24.92 29.57
C MET A 1 10.05 -24.65 28.20
N SER A 2 9.77 -25.52 27.22
CA SER A 2 10.17 -25.36 25.83
C SER A 2 9.41 -24.14 25.28
N THR A 3 10.11 -23.07 24.98
CA THR A 3 9.59 -21.96 24.21
C THR A 3 9.41 -22.45 22.77
N GLU A 4 8.26 -23.03 22.45
CA GLU A 4 7.79 -22.97 21.07
C GLU A 4 7.73 -21.48 20.72
N LYS A 5 8.73 -20.99 19.99
CA LYS A 5 8.63 -19.72 19.29
C LYS A 5 7.44 -19.90 18.34
N MET A 6 6.26 -19.44 18.77
CA MET A 6 5.15 -19.29 17.85
C MET A 6 5.68 -18.44 16.70
N ASN A 7 5.77 -19.03 15.55
CA ASN A 7 6.24 -18.36 14.31
C ASN A 7 5.13 -17.37 13.91
N LYS A 8 5.01 -16.28 14.69
CA LYS A 8 3.99 -15.25 14.44
C LYS A 8 4.34 -14.55 13.14
N LYS A 9 3.39 -14.58 12.22
CA LYS A 9 3.47 -13.80 10.99
C LYS A 9 3.52 -12.33 11.35
N CYS A 10 4.49 -11.59 10.82
CA CYS A 10 4.66 -10.16 11.07
C CYS A 10 4.96 -9.41 9.78
N SER A 11 4.64 -8.13 9.78
CA SER A 11 4.92 -7.21 8.68
C SER A 11 5.28 -5.83 9.23
N MET A 12 5.97 -5.06 8.42
CA MET A 12 6.29 -3.65 8.68
C MET A 12 5.59 -2.76 7.65
N THR A 13 4.93 -1.69 8.12
CA THR A 13 4.51 -0.60 7.25
C THR A 13 5.40 0.62 7.48
N ILE A 14 5.85 1.25 6.38
CA ILE A 14 6.59 2.52 6.39
C ILE A 14 5.70 3.56 5.71
N ALA A 15 5.11 4.46 6.50
CA ALA A 15 4.07 5.36 6.02
C ALA A 15 3.92 6.63 6.86
N GLY A 16 3.06 7.55 6.42
CA GLY A 16 2.60 8.67 7.23
C GLY A 16 1.52 8.24 8.24
N LEU A 17 1.44 8.96 9.34
CA LEU A 17 0.41 8.80 10.35
C LEU A 17 -0.80 9.68 10.01
N ASP A 18 -1.93 9.06 9.69
CA ASP A 18 -3.24 9.69 9.58
C ASP A 18 -4.01 9.49 10.91
N PRO A 19 -4.19 10.55 11.72
CA PRO A 19 -4.83 10.43 13.03
C PRO A 19 -6.33 10.08 12.95
N SER A 20 -6.97 10.23 11.79
CA SER A 20 -8.35 9.80 11.60
C SER A 20 -8.48 8.27 11.54
N GLY A 21 -7.36 7.58 11.28
CA GLY A 21 -7.30 6.12 11.22
C GLY A 21 -7.89 5.52 9.94
N GLY A 22 -8.23 6.35 8.95
CA GLY A 22 -8.75 5.90 7.65
C GLY A 22 -7.68 5.46 6.69
N ALA A 23 -6.51 6.09 6.72
CA ALA A 23 -5.38 5.83 5.84
C ALA A 23 -4.06 5.66 6.61
N GLY A 24 -2.96 5.52 5.86
CA GLY A 24 -1.60 5.46 6.41
C GLY A 24 -1.39 4.33 7.40
N ILE A 25 -0.46 4.54 8.33
CA ILE A 25 -0.03 3.53 9.32
C ILE A 25 -1.20 2.88 10.06
N ILE A 26 -2.19 3.68 10.48
CA ILE A 26 -3.30 3.15 11.29
C ILE A 26 -4.17 2.20 10.46
N ALA A 27 -4.50 2.57 9.22
CA ALA A 27 -5.25 1.69 8.31
C ALA A 27 -4.47 0.40 7.99
N ASP A 28 -3.16 0.52 7.80
CA ASP A 28 -2.28 -0.61 7.53
C ASP A 28 -2.26 -1.58 8.72
N CYS A 29 -2.01 -1.07 9.93
CA CYS A 29 -1.98 -1.89 11.14
C CYS A 29 -3.33 -2.58 11.41
N LYS A 30 -4.46 -1.86 11.22
CA LYS A 30 -5.80 -2.44 11.32
C LYS A 30 -5.98 -3.59 10.32
N THR A 31 -5.56 -3.38 9.07
CA THR A 31 -5.68 -4.38 8.02
C THR A 31 -4.80 -5.60 8.30
N PHE A 32 -3.56 -5.41 8.73
CA PHE A 32 -2.68 -6.51 9.15
C PHE A 32 -3.30 -7.31 10.29
N HIS A 33 -3.82 -6.64 11.31
CA HIS A 33 -4.51 -7.28 12.43
C HIS A 33 -5.73 -8.08 11.99
N ALA A 34 -6.54 -7.54 11.08
CA ALA A 34 -7.71 -8.23 10.54
C ALA A 34 -7.35 -9.54 9.81
N HIS A 35 -6.11 -9.66 9.32
CA HIS A 35 -5.58 -10.86 8.66
C HIS A 35 -4.70 -11.73 9.58
N GLY A 36 -4.64 -11.44 10.89
CA GLY A 36 -3.85 -12.20 11.86
C GLY A 36 -2.35 -11.94 11.78
N ILE A 37 -1.92 -10.82 11.17
CA ILE A 37 -0.52 -10.42 11.05
C ILE A 37 -0.15 -9.45 12.17
N TYR A 38 0.96 -9.70 12.86
CA TYR A 38 1.51 -8.75 13.83
C TYR A 38 2.12 -7.56 13.07
N ALA A 39 1.59 -6.37 13.34
CA ALA A 39 2.00 -5.15 12.66
C ALA A 39 3.11 -4.43 13.42
N THR A 40 4.20 -4.08 12.72
CA THR A 40 5.17 -3.07 13.14
C THR A 40 5.05 -1.87 12.21
N CYS A 41 5.47 -0.69 12.65
CA CYS A 41 5.36 0.52 11.84
C CYS A 41 6.54 1.46 12.01
N VAL A 42 6.87 2.16 10.92
CA VAL A 42 7.85 3.23 10.83
C VAL A 42 7.15 4.50 10.34
N VAL A 43 7.26 5.57 11.10
CA VAL A 43 6.54 6.83 10.82
C VAL A 43 7.38 7.75 9.96
N THR A 44 6.93 8.09 8.75
CA THR A 44 7.65 9.03 7.84
C THR A 44 7.20 10.49 7.99
N ALA A 45 5.97 10.69 8.42
CA ALA A 45 5.41 12.00 8.73
C ALA A 45 4.19 11.87 9.64
N ILE A 46 3.90 12.91 10.39
CA ILE A 46 2.69 13.05 11.20
C ILE A 46 1.81 14.10 10.53
N THR A 47 0.53 13.80 10.32
CA THR A 47 -0.41 14.74 9.71
C THR A 47 -1.44 15.25 10.72
N ALA A 48 -1.84 16.50 10.59
CA ALA A 48 -3.09 17.02 11.16
C ALA A 48 -4.18 16.86 10.09
N GLN A 49 -4.86 15.71 10.13
CA GLN A 49 -5.73 15.25 9.06
C GLN A 49 -7.04 14.65 9.61
N ASN A 50 -8.08 14.77 8.81
CA ASN A 50 -9.31 13.98 8.93
C ASN A 50 -9.70 13.46 7.54
N PRO A 51 -10.78 12.67 7.38
CA PRO A 51 -11.13 12.09 6.07
C PRO A 51 -11.42 13.12 4.96
N TYR A 52 -11.59 14.39 5.31
CA TYR A 52 -11.98 15.45 4.37
C TYR A 52 -10.86 16.45 4.06
N SER A 53 -9.84 16.55 4.91
CA SER A 53 -8.80 17.58 4.78
C SER A 53 -7.49 17.23 5.48
N VAL A 54 -6.39 17.76 4.93
CA VAL A 54 -5.06 17.75 5.54
C VAL A 54 -4.65 19.19 5.81
N SER A 55 -4.60 19.63 7.08
CA SER A 55 -4.25 21.00 7.44
C SER A 55 -2.75 21.20 7.60
N ASN A 56 -2.03 20.21 8.15
CA ASN A 56 -0.59 20.32 8.37
C ASN A 56 0.12 18.96 8.23
N ILE A 57 1.43 19.00 7.94
CA ILE A 57 2.28 17.81 7.80
C ILE A 57 3.61 18.11 8.47
N GLY A 58 3.94 17.35 9.52
CA GLY A 58 5.25 17.34 10.17
C GLY A 58 6.05 16.12 9.70
N LYS A 59 7.24 16.35 9.10
CA LYS A 59 8.13 15.27 8.68
C LYS A 59 8.89 14.72 9.88
N VAL A 60 9.13 13.41 9.87
CA VAL A 60 10.01 12.75 10.83
C VAL A 60 11.46 12.87 10.31
N ASP A 61 12.40 12.97 11.23
CA ASP A 61 13.84 13.04 10.91
C ASP A 61 14.30 11.77 10.18
N LEU A 62 15.16 11.93 9.17
CA LEU A 62 15.60 10.83 8.32
C LEU A 62 16.41 9.78 9.10
N GLN A 63 17.24 10.22 10.07
CA GLN A 63 18.00 9.31 10.90
C GLN A 63 17.08 8.49 11.81
N LEU A 64 16.05 9.11 12.38
CA LEU A 64 15.08 8.40 13.22
C LEU A 64 14.32 7.35 12.42
N ILE A 65 13.95 7.63 11.15
CA ILE A 65 13.32 6.65 10.26
C ILE A 65 14.27 5.47 10.01
N GLU A 66 15.56 5.73 9.77
CA GLU A 66 16.58 4.67 9.59
C GLU A 66 16.68 3.80 10.84
N ASP A 67 16.81 4.44 12.01
CA ASP A 67 16.94 3.77 13.31
C ASP A 67 15.69 2.92 13.63
N GLU A 68 14.48 3.42 13.36
CA GLU A 68 13.23 2.65 13.54
C GLU A 68 13.21 1.38 12.67
N ILE A 69 13.62 1.48 11.39
CA ILE A 69 13.69 0.32 10.49
C ILE A 69 14.67 -0.70 11.07
N ASP A 70 15.86 -0.29 11.44
CA ASP A 70 16.93 -1.18 11.90
C ASP A 70 16.55 -1.85 13.23
N GLN A 71 15.93 -1.14 14.17
CA GLN A 71 15.44 -1.70 15.43
C GLN A 71 14.34 -2.76 15.22
N ILE A 72 13.45 -2.55 14.25
CA ILE A 72 12.41 -3.50 13.91
C ILE A 72 13.03 -4.76 13.28
N MET A 73 13.93 -4.57 12.31
CA MET A 73 14.57 -5.67 11.59
C MET A 73 15.48 -6.52 12.47
N ASP A 74 16.04 -5.96 13.54
CA ASP A 74 16.88 -6.66 14.52
C ASP A 74 16.09 -7.73 15.32
N VAL A 75 14.79 -7.50 15.49
CA VAL A 75 13.92 -8.33 16.35
C VAL A 75 12.91 -9.18 15.58
N TYR A 76 12.32 -8.64 14.52
CA TYR A 76 11.21 -9.25 13.82
C TYR A 76 11.63 -9.88 12.49
N PRO A 77 11.25 -11.16 12.19
CA PRO A 77 11.59 -11.85 10.95
C PRO A 77 10.65 -11.39 9.82
N ILE A 78 10.81 -10.14 9.37
CA ILE A 78 9.98 -9.55 8.32
C ILE A 78 10.50 -9.96 6.95
N GLU A 79 9.65 -10.58 6.14
CA GLU A 79 9.90 -10.90 4.74
C GLU A 79 9.17 -9.95 3.81
N PHE A 80 7.88 -9.73 4.07
CA PHE A 80 7.04 -8.81 3.31
C PHE A 80 6.79 -7.54 4.11
N MET A 81 6.93 -6.41 3.44
CA MET A 81 6.62 -5.10 4.00
C MET A 81 5.73 -4.29 3.05
N LYS A 82 5.13 -3.26 3.59
CA LYS A 82 4.39 -2.28 2.80
C LYS A 82 4.98 -0.88 2.95
N THR A 83 4.92 -0.08 1.89
CA THR A 83 5.16 1.37 1.99
C THR A 83 4.06 2.14 1.26
N VAL A 84 3.75 3.33 1.78
CA VAL A 84 2.77 4.27 1.22
C VAL A 84 3.46 5.61 0.99
N VAL A 85 2.83 6.72 1.36
CA VAL A 85 3.38 8.07 1.18
C VAL A 85 4.75 8.23 1.84
N LEU A 86 5.78 8.37 1.01
CA LEU A 86 7.14 8.70 1.44
C LEU A 86 7.43 10.17 1.09
N TYR A 87 7.09 11.07 1.97
CA TYR A 87 6.99 12.53 1.78
C TYR A 87 8.23 13.24 1.20
N SER A 88 9.35 12.57 0.97
CA SER A 88 10.53 13.17 0.34
C SER A 88 11.35 12.18 -0.47
N GLY A 89 12.12 12.72 -1.43
CA GLY A 89 13.05 11.90 -2.22
C GLY A 89 14.14 11.22 -1.39
N ASP A 90 14.51 11.80 -0.26
CA ASP A 90 15.54 11.22 0.62
C ASP A 90 14.98 10.04 1.41
N ILE A 91 13.74 10.12 1.87
CA ILE A 91 13.03 8.98 2.49
C ILE A 91 12.87 7.85 1.46
N ILE A 92 12.51 8.16 0.20
CA ILE A 92 12.44 7.16 -0.88
C ILE A 92 13.79 6.45 -1.06
N LYS A 93 14.89 7.19 -1.10
CA LYS A 93 16.25 6.62 -1.26
C LYS A 93 16.61 5.73 -0.07
N LEU A 94 16.32 6.19 1.15
CA LEU A 94 16.56 5.44 2.38
C LEU A 94 15.79 4.14 2.39
N VAL A 95 14.47 4.19 2.20
CA VAL A 95 13.61 3.00 2.20
C VAL A 95 14.05 2.02 1.10
N SER A 96 14.37 2.53 -0.08
CA SER A 96 14.88 1.70 -1.18
C SER A 96 16.23 1.03 -0.84
N LYS A 97 17.13 1.71 -0.12
CA LYS A 97 18.37 1.15 0.40
C LYS A 97 18.07 0.01 1.38
N LYS A 98 17.17 0.24 2.35
CA LYS A 98 16.80 -0.73 3.39
C LYS A 98 16.07 -1.97 2.82
N ILE A 99 15.23 -1.80 1.80
CA ILE A 99 14.61 -2.93 1.08
C ILE A 99 15.68 -3.87 0.50
N LYS A 100 16.74 -3.32 -0.09
CA LYS A 100 17.86 -4.12 -0.62
C LYS A 100 18.71 -4.73 0.48
N GLU A 101 19.06 -3.95 1.49
CA GLU A 101 19.91 -4.35 2.60
C GLU A 101 19.33 -5.57 3.32
N TYR A 102 18.04 -5.54 3.62
CA TYR A 102 17.31 -6.60 4.31
C TYR A 102 16.61 -7.59 3.38
N GLN A 103 16.77 -7.46 2.05
CA GLN A 103 16.16 -8.32 1.03
C GLN A 103 14.63 -8.45 1.16
N LEU A 104 13.97 -7.34 1.50
CA LEU A 104 12.53 -7.29 1.74
C LEU A 104 11.73 -7.36 0.45
N LYS A 105 10.60 -8.06 0.48
CA LYS A 105 9.58 -8.05 -0.57
C LYS A 105 8.59 -6.91 -0.30
N ALA A 106 8.77 -5.78 -0.98
CA ALA A 106 7.99 -4.57 -0.72
C ALA A 106 6.75 -4.48 -1.60
N VAL A 107 5.58 -4.37 -0.97
CA VAL A 107 4.33 -3.92 -1.61
C VAL A 107 4.32 -2.40 -1.54
N VAL A 108 4.40 -1.74 -2.69
CA VAL A 108 4.58 -0.30 -2.78
C VAL A 108 3.33 0.37 -3.33
N ASP A 109 2.67 1.14 -2.49
CA ASP A 109 1.52 1.97 -2.83
C ASP A 109 2.00 3.39 -3.17
N PRO A 110 2.01 3.81 -4.46
CA PRO A 110 2.69 5.03 -4.89
C PRO A 110 1.84 6.29 -4.69
N VAL A 111 1.22 6.45 -3.54
CA VAL A 111 0.34 7.59 -3.24
C VAL A 111 1.10 8.90 -3.36
N MET A 112 0.61 9.79 -4.22
CA MET A 112 1.19 11.11 -4.50
C MET A 112 0.29 12.25 -4.02
N ILE A 113 -1.01 12.05 -4.07
CA ILE A 113 -2.04 13.04 -3.76
C ILE A 113 -2.97 12.44 -2.72
N SER A 114 -3.31 13.22 -1.68
CA SER A 114 -4.35 12.79 -0.74
C SER A 114 -5.71 12.74 -1.44
N GLU A 115 -6.64 11.97 -0.91
CA GLU A 115 -8.00 11.92 -1.44
C GLU A 115 -8.69 13.31 -1.41
N SER A 116 -8.30 14.17 -0.49
CA SER A 116 -8.73 15.58 -0.44
C SER A 116 -8.06 16.47 -1.51
N GLY A 117 -7.26 15.92 -2.43
CA GLY A 117 -6.60 16.65 -3.53
C GLY A 117 -5.31 17.38 -3.15
N LYS A 118 -4.83 17.26 -1.91
CA LYS A 118 -3.56 17.87 -1.50
C LYS A 118 -2.39 17.06 -2.05
N ASN A 119 -1.46 17.72 -2.75
CA ASN A 119 -0.21 17.11 -3.15
C ASN A 119 0.63 16.79 -1.89
N LEU A 120 0.95 15.52 -1.70
CA LEU A 120 1.72 15.02 -0.55
C LEU A 120 3.21 14.91 -0.86
N THR A 121 3.61 15.14 -2.12
CA THR A 121 4.97 14.90 -2.62
C THR A 121 5.48 16.09 -3.42
N GLY A 122 6.78 16.29 -3.48
CA GLY A 122 7.38 17.37 -4.28
C GLY A 122 7.53 16.99 -5.77
N ASP A 123 7.87 17.97 -6.62
CA ASP A 123 7.95 17.84 -8.09
C ASP A 123 8.89 16.73 -8.59
N SER A 124 9.91 16.37 -7.83
CA SER A 124 10.85 15.30 -8.18
C SER A 124 10.42 13.90 -7.73
N TYR A 125 9.25 13.77 -7.13
CA TYR A 125 8.81 12.50 -6.53
C TYR A 125 8.76 11.36 -7.54
N VAL A 126 8.02 11.54 -8.64
CA VAL A 126 7.84 10.51 -9.68
C VAL A 126 9.19 10.02 -10.22
N THR A 127 10.10 10.96 -10.49
CA THR A 127 11.44 10.63 -10.99
C THR A 127 12.23 9.83 -9.97
N THR A 128 12.20 10.24 -8.70
CA THR A 128 12.90 9.56 -7.61
C THR A 128 12.27 8.20 -7.32
N PHE A 129 10.93 8.12 -7.30
CA PHE A 129 10.18 6.89 -7.15
C PHE A 129 10.57 5.86 -8.23
N LYS A 130 10.52 6.24 -9.51
CA LYS A 130 10.89 5.37 -10.63
C LYS A 130 12.33 4.90 -10.56
N LYS A 131 13.24 5.80 -10.19
CA LYS A 131 14.69 5.52 -10.18
C LYS A 131 15.09 4.59 -9.06
N TYR A 132 14.51 4.73 -7.89
CA TYR A 132 14.96 4.06 -6.67
C TYR A 132 13.96 3.00 -6.16
N LEU A 133 12.73 3.39 -5.85
CA LEU A 133 11.79 2.52 -5.13
C LEU A 133 11.10 1.51 -6.04
N MET A 134 10.57 1.98 -7.17
CA MET A 134 9.83 1.12 -8.11
C MET A 134 10.65 -0.10 -8.56
N LYS A 135 11.94 0.08 -8.82
CA LYS A 135 12.83 -1.02 -9.26
C LYS A 135 13.07 -2.10 -8.20
N ASN A 136 12.83 -1.78 -6.93
CA ASN A 136 13.06 -2.66 -5.80
C ASN A 136 11.75 -3.16 -5.17
N ALA A 137 10.61 -2.76 -5.73
CA ALA A 137 9.32 -3.24 -5.30
C ALA A 137 9.10 -4.70 -5.74
N TYR A 138 8.47 -5.50 -4.89
CA TYR A 138 7.92 -6.80 -5.29
C TYR A 138 6.67 -6.61 -6.17
N ILE A 139 5.82 -5.66 -5.78
CA ILE A 139 4.65 -5.21 -6.53
C ILE A 139 4.39 -3.73 -6.27
N ILE A 140 3.94 -3.01 -7.29
CA ILE A 140 3.37 -1.66 -7.15
C ILE A 140 1.85 -1.71 -7.33
N THR A 141 1.12 -0.86 -6.58
CA THR A 141 -0.35 -0.88 -6.53
C THR A 141 -0.98 0.48 -6.89
N PRO A 142 -0.60 1.11 -8.03
CA PRO A 142 -1.13 2.42 -8.39
C PRO A 142 -2.64 2.36 -8.70
N ASN A 143 -3.35 3.42 -8.36
CA ASN A 143 -4.63 3.71 -8.98
C ASN A 143 -4.43 4.26 -10.42
N ILE A 144 -5.53 4.47 -11.17
CA ILE A 144 -5.47 4.95 -12.56
C ILE A 144 -4.68 6.26 -12.67
N HIS A 145 -4.95 7.25 -11.81
CA HIS A 145 -4.26 8.55 -11.87
C HIS A 145 -2.77 8.44 -11.56
N GLU A 146 -2.41 7.62 -10.60
CA GLU A 146 -1.01 7.35 -10.25
C GLU A 146 -0.30 6.61 -11.38
N ALA A 147 -0.97 5.61 -11.98
CA ALA A 147 -0.46 4.88 -13.13
C ALA A 147 -0.24 5.80 -14.34
N GLU A 148 -1.16 6.73 -14.64
CA GLU A 148 -1.00 7.77 -15.65
C GLU A 148 0.23 8.64 -15.38
N ASN A 149 0.37 9.14 -14.14
CA ASN A 149 1.49 10.00 -13.74
C ASN A 149 2.84 9.27 -13.83
N ILE A 150 2.90 8.02 -13.37
CA ILE A 150 4.12 7.22 -13.41
C ILE A 150 4.48 6.84 -14.86
N SER A 151 3.50 6.42 -15.67
CA SER A 151 3.73 5.96 -17.05
C SER A 151 3.89 7.09 -18.07
N ASN A 152 3.38 8.28 -17.75
CA ASN A 152 3.15 9.38 -18.67
C ASN A 152 2.27 8.97 -19.88
N LYS A 153 1.21 8.19 -19.60
CA LYS A 153 0.21 7.70 -20.55
C LYS A 153 -1.18 7.90 -19.97
N LYS A 154 -2.15 8.26 -20.81
CA LYS A 154 -3.56 8.30 -20.42
C LYS A 154 -4.16 6.90 -20.40
N ILE A 155 -5.11 6.69 -19.50
CA ILE A 155 -5.88 5.45 -19.34
C ILE A 155 -7.36 5.81 -19.47
N GLU A 156 -7.93 5.56 -20.63
CA GLU A 156 -9.35 5.80 -20.91
C GLU A 156 -10.13 4.49 -21.09
N THR A 157 -9.43 3.40 -21.38
CA THR A 157 -9.99 2.09 -21.63
C THR A 157 -9.30 1.01 -20.79
N GLU A 158 -9.93 -0.17 -20.70
CA GLU A 158 -9.31 -1.34 -20.06
C GLU A 158 -8.02 -1.76 -20.80
N GLU A 159 -7.98 -1.60 -22.13
CA GLU A 159 -6.79 -1.92 -22.92
C GLU A 159 -5.63 -0.95 -22.63
N ASP A 160 -5.92 0.34 -22.42
CA ASP A 160 -4.91 1.29 -21.96
C ASP A 160 -4.35 0.89 -20.58
N MET A 161 -5.24 0.45 -19.69
CA MET A 161 -4.85 -0.02 -18.37
C MET A 161 -3.92 -1.23 -18.42
N ILE A 162 -4.19 -2.20 -19.32
CA ILE A 162 -3.34 -3.35 -19.59
C ILE A 162 -1.97 -2.91 -20.12
N ASN A 163 -1.96 -2.07 -21.15
CA ASN A 163 -0.71 -1.57 -21.76
C ASN A 163 0.14 -0.78 -20.77
N VAL A 164 -0.48 -0.03 -19.87
CA VAL A 164 0.22 0.71 -18.81
C VAL A 164 0.73 -0.25 -17.74
N ALA A 165 -0.06 -1.24 -17.30
CA ALA A 165 0.39 -2.24 -16.33
C ALA A 165 1.62 -3.00 -16.84
N GLU A 166 1.61 -3.46 -18.08
CA GLU A 166 2.76 -4.09 -18.74
C GLU A 166 3.99 -3.17 -18.75
N LYS A 167 3.82 -1.92 -19.19
CA LYS A 167 4.91 -0.94 -19.21
C LYS A 167 5.52 -0.67 -17.85
N LEU A 168 4.72 -0.62 -16.79
CA LEU A 168 5.17 -0.40 -15.42
C LEU A 168 5.86 -1.63 -14.83
N SER A 169 5.54 -2.82 -15.34
CA SER A 169 6.05 -4.10 -14.83
C SER A 169 7.42 -4.52 -15.38
N ASN A 170 8.15 -3.64 -16.06
CA ASN A 170 9.45 -3.96 -16.68
C ASN A 170 10.50 -4.57 -15.70
N SER A 171 10.28 -4.54 -14.41
CA SER A 171 11.20 -5.08 -13.39
C SER A 171 10.47 -5.75 -12.23
N ASN A 172 9.13 -5.75 -12.18
CA ASN A 172 8.35 -6.20 -11.03
C ASN A 172 6.88 -6.42 -11.42
N ASN A 173 6.06 -6.84 -10.47
CA ASN A 173 4.62 -6.99 -10.67
C ASN A 173 3.90 -5.63 -10.53
N THR A 174 2.81 -5.45 -11.24
CA THR A 174 1.98 -4.25 -11.14
C THR A 174 0.50 -4.62 -11.09
N VAL A 175 -0.22 -4.13 -10.09
CA VAL A 175 -1.68 -4.14 -10.11
C VAL A 175 -2.21 -2.72 -10.17
N ILE A 176 -2.89 -2.37 -11.26
CA ILE A 176 -3.59 -1.09 -11.37
C ILE A 176 -5.00 -1.27 -10.86
N THR A 177 -5.40 -0.44 -9.88
CA THR A 177 -6.75 -0.52 -9.30
C THR A 177 -7.74 0.26 -10.15
N GLY A 178 -8.81 -0.42 -10.58
CA GLY A 178 -9.80 0.12 -11.53
C GLY A 178 -11.05 0.71 -10.90
N GLY A 179 -10.95 1.31 -9.70
CA GLY A 179 -12.10 1.83 -8.97
C GLY A 179 -13.05 2.71 -9.78
N HIS A 180 -12.56 3.47 -10.76
CA HIS A 180 -13.37 4.29 -11.67
C HIS A 180 -13.76 3.56 -12.98
N MET A 181 -13.21 2.38 -13.25
CA MET A 181 -13.47 1.54 -14.42
C MET A 181 -14.20 0.26 -14.02
N GLN A 182 -15.45 0.39 -13.57
CA GLN A 182 -16.31 -0.73 -13.15
C GLN A 182 -15.75 -1.55 -11.96
N GLY A 183 -14.72 -1.05 -11.27
CA GLY A 183 -14.09 -1.72 -10.13
C GLY A 183 -13.17 -2.89 -10.49
N ASN A 184 -12.90 -3.14 -11.78
CA ASN A 184 -11.99 -4.21 -12.19
C ASN A 184 -10.53 -3.76 -12.03
N ASP A 185 -9.69 -4.60 -11.42
CA ASP A 185 -8.25 -4.36 -11.36
C ASP A 185 -7.54 -5.15 -12.47
N ILE A 186 -6.41 -4.63 -12.93
CA ILE A 186 -5.52 -5.31 -13.89
C ILE A 186 -4.20 -5.63 -13.19
N LEU A 187 -3.90 -6.91 -13.03
CA LEU A 187 -2.62 -7.40 -12.56
C LEU A 187 -1.78 -7.86 -13.74
N TYR A 188 -0.56 -7.35 -13.85
CA TYR A 188 0.47 -7.88 -14.73
C TYR A 188 1.57 -8.53 -13.87
N THR A 189 1.80 -9.81 -14.10
CA THR A 189 2.78 -10.61 -13.36
C THR A 189 3.33 -11.73 -14.26
N ASN A 190 4.63 -12.02 -14.17
CA ASN A 190 5.29 -13.10 -14.92
C ASN A 190 5.06 -13.08 -16.44
N GLY A 191 4.85 -11.89 -17.03
CA GLY A 191 4.57 -11.74 -18.46
C GLY A 191 3.10 -11.97 -18.84
N GLU A 192 2.21 -12.15 -17.87
CA GLU A 192 0.79 -12.42 -18.10
C GLU A 192 -0.10 -11.32 -17.50
N VAL A 193 -1.21 -11.07 -18.18
CA VAL A 193 -2.26 -10.15 -17.75
C VAL A 193 -3.38 -10.93 -17.08
N HIS A 194 -3.78 -10.51 -15.88
CA HIS A 194 -4.92 -11.06 -15.18
C HIS A 194 -5.92 -9.96 -14.84
N LYS A 195 -7.15 -10.12 -15.27
CA LYS A 195 -8.27 -9.27 -14.88
C LYS A 195 -8.88 -9.79 -13.59
N ILE A 196 -8.85 -8.95 -12.55
CA ILE A 196 -9.49 -9.23 -11.28
C ILE A 196 -10.85 -8.52 -11.31
N LYS A 197 -11.91 -9.33 -11.37
CA LYS A 197 -13.27 -8.82 -11.44
C LYS A 197 -13.65 -8.15 -10.13
N GLY A 198 -13.94 -6.87 -10.18
CA GLY A 198 -14.48 -6.08 -9.08
C GLY A 198 -15.95 -5.71 -9.28
N GLU A 199 -16.42 -4.82 -8.44
CA GLU A 199 -17.74 -4.23 -8.54
C GLU A 199 -17.70 -2.81 -8.00
N LEU A 200 -18.29 -1.88 -8.73
CA LEU A 200 -18.36 -0.50 -8.29
C LEU A 200 -19.35 -0.37 -7.13
N ILE A 201 -18.82 0.01 -5.96
CA ILE A 201 -19.64 0.23 -4.76
C ILE A 201 -19.99 1.70 -4.68
N LYS A 202 -21.27 2.01 -4.66
CA LYS A 202 -21.76 3.37 -4.41
C LYS A 202 -21.64 3.68 -2.92
N SER A 203 -20.52 4.25 -2.51
CA SER A 203 -20.25 4.63 -1.13
C SER A 203 -19.28 5.82 -1.10
N ASN A 204 -19.39 6.62 -0.05
CA ASN A 204 -18.42 7.69 0.25
C ASN A 204 -17.28 7.20 1.15
N ASN A 205 -17.29 5.93 1.60
CA ASN A 205 -16.29 5.37 2.50
C ASN A 205 -15.01 4.98 1.73
N THR A 206 -14.38 5.94 1.08
CA THR A 206 -13.26 5.73 0.16
C THR A 206 -11.91 6.14 0.70
N HIS A 207 -11.87 7.00 1.75
CA HIS A 207 -10.62 7.47 2.32
C HIS A 207 -9.76 6.33 2.90
N GLY A 208 -8.64 6.07 2.24
CA GLY A 208 -7.69 5.02 2.61
C GLY A 208 -7.98 3.63 2.00
N THR A 209 -8.82 3.56 0.96
CA THR A 209 -9.07 2.30 0.22
C THR A 209 -7.79 1.74 -0.39
N GLY A 210 -6.92 2.57 -1.00
CA GLY A 210 -5.61 2.16 -1.52
C GLY A 210 -4.74 1.56 -0.43
N CYS A 211 -4.60 2.25 0.71
CA CYS A 211 -3.85 1.76 1.86
C CYS A 211 -4.39 0.41 2.38
N THR A 212 -5.70 0.27 2.48
CA THR A 212 -6.34 -0.97 2.92
C THR A 212 -6.10 -2.10 1.91
N TYR A 213 -6.23 -1.84 0.61
CA TYR A 213 -6.01 -2.83 -0.44
C TYR A 213 -4.56 -3.34 -0.47
N SER A 214 -3.59 -2.43 -0.51
CA SER A 214 -2.16 -2.78 -0.53
C SER A 214 -1.71 -3.51 0.74
N SER A 215 -2.26 -3.17 1.91
CA SER A 215 -2.01 -3.89 3.16
C SER A 215 -2.67 -5.28 3.17
N ALA A 216 -3.85 -5.43 2.58
CA ALA A 216 -4.49 -6.73 2.41
C ALA A 216 -3.66 -7.63 1.48
N ILE A 217 -3.14 -7.12 0.34
CA ILE A 217 -2.22 -7.88 -0.54
C ILE A 217 -1.00 -8.35 0.25
N THR A 218 -0.36 -7.44 1.00
CA THR A 218 0.79 -7.79 1.85
C THR A 218 0.44 -8.93 2.81
N SER A 219 -0.72 -8.84 3.47
CA SER A 219 -1.19 -9.85 4.42
C SER A 219 -1.44 -11.21 3.77
N GLN A 220 -2.04 -11.23 2.57
CA GLN A 220 -2.32 -12.46 1.84
C GLN A 220 -1.03 -13.15 1.36
N LEU A 221 -0.02 -12.37 0.92
CA LEU A 221 1.31 -12.89 0.58
C LEU A 221 1.98 -13.55 1.80
N ILE A 222 1.91 -12.92 2.98
CA ILE A 222 2.41 -13.49 4.24
C ILE A 222 1.62 -14.76 4.63
N ASN A 223 0.36 -14.84 4.25
CA ASN A 223 -0.49 -16.01 4.43
C ASN A 223 -0.25 -17.12 3.40
N ASN A 224 0.80 -16.99 2.57
CA ASN A 224 1.27 -17.93 1.55
C ASN A 224 0.31 -18.11 0.36
N HIS A 225 -0.54 -17.15 0.06
CA HIS A 225 -1.24 -17.11 -1.21
C HIS A 225 -0.29 -16.62 -2.32
N ASP A 226 -0.48 -17.11 -3.53
CA ASP A 226 0.19 -16.53 -4.70
C ASP A 226 -0.29 -15.10 -4.97
N LEU A 227 0.38 -14.39 -5.86
CA LEU A 227 0.10 -12.97 -6.07
C LEU A 227 -1.31 -12.72 -6.67
N LEU A 228 -1.75 -13.57 -7.60
CA LEU A 228 -3.08 -13.43 -8.21
C LEU A 228 -4.18 -13.65 -7.18
N GLU A 229 -4.06 -14.70 -6.38
CA GLU A 229 -5.04 -14.99 -5.32
C GLU A 229 -4.99 -13.92 -4.23
N SER A 230 -3.79 -13.43 -3.88
CA SER A 230 -3.63 -12.31 -2.93
C SER A 230 -4.37 -11.06 -3.40
N CYS A 231 -4.28 -10.71 -4.67
CA CYS A 231 -5.02 -9.56 -5.22
C CYS A 231 -6.53 -9.80 -5.23
N LYS A 232 -7.01 -11.00 -5.59
CA LYS A 232 -8.45 -11.34 -5.59
C LYS A 232 -9.06 -11.26 -4.19
N LEU A 233 -8.42 -11.89 -3.21
CA LEU A 233 -8.88 -11.87 -1.81
C LEU A 233 -8.86 -10.44 -1.24
N SER A 234 -7.85 -9.65 -1.60
CA SER A 234 -7.75 -8.26 -1.18
C SER A 234 -8.81 -7.36 -1.81
N ASN A 235 -9.16 -7.59 -3.10
CA ASN A 235 -10.28 -6.91 -3.76
C ASN A 235 -11.61 -7.22 -3.03
N GLN A 236 -11.83 -8.46 -2.65
CA GLN A 236 -13.02 -8.84 -1.87
C GLN A 236 -13.01 -8.21 -0.47
N PHE A 237 -11.85 -8.18 0.20
CA PHE A 237 -11.71 -7.57 1.53
C PHE A 237 -12.02 -6.08 1.49
N ILE A 238 -11.43 -5.32 0.54
CA ILE A 238 -11.66 -3.87 0.48
C ILE A 238 -13.13 -3.54 0.13
N ARG A 239 -13.78 -4.32 -0.73
CA ARG A 239 -15.21 -4.14 -1.03
C ARG A 239 -16.05 -4.23 0.24
N ASN A 240 -15.83 -5.26 1.03
CA ASN A 240 -16.55 -5.46 2.30
C ASN A 240 -16.21 -4.36 3.32
N SER A 241 -14.95 -3.90 3.36
CA SER A 241 -14.54 -2.77 4.21
C SER A 241 -15.25 -1.46 3.82
N ILE A 242 -15.45 -1.20 2.53
CA ILE A 242 -16.20 -0.03 2.03
C ILE A 242 -17.68 -0.12 2.40
N ILE A 243 -18.31 -1.28 2.19
CA ILE A 243 -19.74 -1.51 2.50
C ILE A 243 -20.01 -1.28 3.99
N ASN A 244 -19.12 -1.76 4.86
CA ASN A 244 -19.25 -1.64 6.31
C ASN A 244 -18.58 -0.37 6.88
N GLY A 245 -18.06 0.50 6.01
CA GLY A 245 -17.38 1.73 6.41
C GLY A 245 -18.31 2.78 7.01
N PHE A 246 -17.72 3.79 7.63
CA PHE A 246 -18.44 4.94 8.17
C PHE A 246 -17.56 6.20 8.13
N ASN A 247 -18.19 7.37 8.11
CA ASN A 247 -17.49 8.66 8.12
C ASN A 247 -16.40 8.76 7.03
N ASN A 248 -16.72 8.38 5.81
CA ASN A 248 -15.82 8.39 4.65
C ASN A 248 -14.63 7.41 4.72
N THR A 249 -14.59 6.51 5.69
CA THR A 249 -13.48 5.54 5.84
C THR A 249 -13.95 4.10 5.72
N PRO A 250 -13.17 3.20 5.10
CA PRO A 250 -13.43 1.78 5.15
C PRO A 250 -13.31 1.25 6.58
N TYR A 251 -14.08 0.20 6.89
CA TYR A 251 -14.00 -0.49 8.17
C TYR A 251 -13.21 -1.78 8.04
N GLN A 252 -11.95 -1.79 8.50
CA GLN A 252 -11.03 -2.89 8.31
C GLN A 252 -11.26 -4.10 9.24
N PHE A 253 -12.21 -4.02 10.18
CA PHE A 253 -12.47 -5.05 11.19
C PHE A 253 -13.71 -5.89 10.96
N TRP A 254 -14.44 -5.68 9.88
CA TRP A 254 -15.76 -6.28 9.65
C TRP A 254 -15.80 -7.82 9.76
N ASN A 255 -14.66 -8.51 9.66
CA ASN A 255 -14.60 -9.99 9.69
C ASN A 255 -13.75 -10.56 10.82
N SER A 256 -13.12 -9.73 11.66
CA SER A 256 -12.10 -10.19 12.62
C SER A 256 -12.66 -10.61 13.97
N ILE A 257 -13.94 -10.31 14.25
CA ILE A 257 -14.54 -10.64 15.55
C ILE A 257 -15.79 -11.48 15.29
N LYS A 258 -15.60 -12.80 15.32
CA LYS A 258 -16.69 -13.72 15.68
C LYS A 258 -16.64 -13.82 17.19
N PHE A 259 -17.52 -13.11 17.87
CA PHE A 259 -17.81 -13.35 19.28
C PHE A 259 -18.52 -14.68 19.45
#